data_beb00aa65366d795e341aede30546977
#
_entry.id   beb00aa65366d795e341aede30546977
#
_cell.length_a   1.000
_cell.length_b   1.000
_cell.length_c   1.000
_cell.angle_alpha   90.00
_cell.angle_beta   90.00
_cell.angle_gamma   90.00
#
_symmetry.space_group_name_H-M   'P 1'
#
loop_
_entity.id
_entity.type
_entity.pdbx_description
1 polymer ?
#
loop_
_entity_poly.entity_id
_entity_poly.type
_entity_poly.pdbx_seq_one_letter_code
_entity_poly.pdbx_strand_id
1 'polypeptide(L)'
;MLFRSTFRHYQGVPYVLLENASGRFLFAGGFQGDVLHFGIEPQSVEAFRLLGDVLRREGFPLNSIIRQWNYIERITAFDGPDQHYQAFNNARSDFYSKTEWANGYPAATGIGANLGGILIDVDAAVFTTPDAFATPIDNKLQVAAHAYSEQVLEVARQKKTTPKFERAKSMTFQDRKLIYISGTAAIRGEESLTGVGLERQLRITMENIAELIADAKLVKLRVYLKNKSDYKEAERLMNTYGLNIPISYMWADVCRDELLIEIEGIAIR
;
A
#
# COMPACT_ATOMS: atom_id res chain seq x y z
N MET A 1 4.70 -3.91 27.42
CA MET A 1 4.18 -2.55 27.18
C MET A 1 2.66 -2.64 27.16
N LEU A 2 1.98 -1.88 28.03
CA LEU A 2 0.51 -1.89 28.11
C LEU A 2 -0.04 -0.83 27.14
N PHE A 3 -1.06 -1.19 26.36
CA PHE A 3 -1.81 -0.29 25.51
C PHE A 3 -3.18 0.00 26.11
N ARG A 4 -3.61 1.27 26.03
CA ARG A 4 -5.01 1.62 26.17
C ARG A 4 -5.64 1.55 24.77
N SER A 5 -6.71 0.78 24.60
CA SER A 5 -7.47 0.69 23.35
C SER A 5 -8.81 1.39 23.45
N THR A 6 -9.21 2.08 22.38
CA THR A 6 -10.52 2.73 22.26
C THR A 6 -11.08 2.47 20.87
N PHE A 7 -12.32 1.98 20.82
CA PHE A 7 -13.07 1.75 19.58
C PHE A 7 -13.97 2.96 19.29
N ARG A 8 -13.97 3.45 18.06
CA ARG A 8 -14.75 4.59 17.61
C ARG A 8 -15.32 4.40 16.22
N HIS A 9 -16.28 5.27 15.89
CA HIS A 9 -16.88 5.34 14.54
C HIS A 9 -17.00 6.80 14.12
N TYR A 10 -16.88 7.03 12.82
CA TYR A 10 -17.18 8.32 12.20
C TYR A 10 -17.79 8.09 10.82
N GLN A 11 -19.02 8.54 10.62
CA GLN A 11 -19.77 8.39 9.35
C GLN A 11 -19.74 6.94 8.81
N GLY A 12 -19.96 5.96 9.69
CA GLY A 12 -19.96 4.56 9.32
C GLY A 12 -18.59 3.89 9.28
N VAL A 13 -17.50 4.64 9.32
CA VAL A 13 -16.13 4.09 9.34
C VAL A 13 -15.71 3.72 10.76
N PRO A 14 -15.46 2.43 11.07
CA PRO A 14 -14.93 2.02 12.36
C PRO A 14 -13.42 2.22 12.43
N TYR A 15 -12.90 2.56 13.60
CA TYR A 15 -11.47 2.64 13.86
C TYR A 15 -11.10 2.36 15.29
N VAL A 16 -9.84 2.00 15.50
CA VAL A 16 -9.26 1.71 16.81
C VAL A 16 -8.11 2.67 17.06
N LEU A 17 -8.09 3.24 18.25
CA LEU A 17 -6.96 3.97 18.79
C LEU A 17 -6.23 3.08 19.81
N LEU A 18 -4.93 2.96 19.66
CA LEU A 18 -4.05 2.39 20.68
C LEU A 18 -3.12 3.47 21.19
N GLU A 19 -2.96 3.54 22.51
CA GLU A 19 -2.10 4.56 23.15
C GLU A 19 -1.18 3.88 24.17
N ASN A 20 0.07 4.28 24.19
CA ASN A 20 1.06 3.91 25.19
C ASN A 20 2.07 5.04 25.43
N ALA A 21 3.12 4.79 26.22
CA ALA A 21 4.15 5.78 26.48
C ALA A 21 4.95 6.23 25.26
N SER A 22 5.04 5.40 24.21
CA SER A 22 5.81 5.71 22.98
C SER A 22 5.01 6.43 21.91
N GLY A 23 3.66 6.45 22.01
CA GLY A 23 2.85 7.13 21.00
C GLY A 23 1.38 6.73 20.98
N ARG A 24 0.70 7.28 19.98
CA ARG A 24 -0.68 7.01 19.63
C ARG A 24 -0.73 6.39 18.24
N PHE A 25 -1.55 5.37 18.09
CA PHE A 25 -1.70 4.61 16.86
C PHE A 25 -3.17 4.55 16.48
N LEU A 26 -3.45 4.74 15.21
CA LEU A 26 -4.79 4.66 14.65
C LEU A 26 -4.81 3.56 13.58
N PHE A 27 -5.79 2.65 13.70
CA PHE A 27 -6.07 1.58 12.74
C PHE A 27 -7.49 1.77 12.24
N ALA A 28 -7.66 2.10 10.98
CA ALA A 28 -8.97 2.37 10.40
C ALA A 28 -9.11 1.69 9.05
N GLY A 29 -10.27 1.15 8.77
CA GLY A 29 -10.58 0.50 7.50
C GLY A 29 -12.00 0.78 7.04
N GLY A 30 -12.20 0.70 5.71
CA GLY A 30 -13.50 0.92 5.13
C GLY A 30 -13.80 2.39 4.78
N PHE A 31 -12.80 3.23 4.54
CA PHE A 31 -13.03 4.53 3.93
C PHE A 31 -13.46 4.32 2.49
N GLN A 32 -14.73 4.56 2.22
CA GLN A 32 -15.36 4.32 0.93
C GLN A 32 -15.98 5.61 0.40
N GLY A 33 -15.86 5.86 -0.89
CA GLY A 33 -16.64 6.89 -1.58
C GLY A 33 -18.07 6.42 -1.81
N ASP A 34 -18.98 7.36 -2.01
CA ASP A 34 -20.34 7.03 -2.41
C ASP A 34 -20.31 6.37 -3.81
N VAL A 35 -20.73 5.11 -3.87
CA VAL A 35 -20.80 4.32 -5.11
C VAL A 35 -21.81 4.89 -6.13
N LEU A 36 -22.68 5.80 -5.70
CA LEU A 36 -23.57 6.56 -6.60
C LEU A 36 -22.82 7.66 -7.37
N HIS A 37 -21.62 8.05 -6.94
CA HIS A 37 -20.77 8.93 -7.73
C HIS A 37 -20.21 8.18 -8.93
N PHE A 38 -20.43 8.73 -10.11
CA PHE A 38 -19.85 8.16 -11.33
C PHE A 38 -18.33 8.42 -11.36
N GLY A 39 -17.58 7.34 -11.59
CA GLY A 39 -16.14 7.38 -11.78
C GLY A 39 -15.32 7.21 -10.49
N ILE A 40 -14.11 6.72 -10.68
CA ILE A 40 -13.18 6.37 -9.60
C ILE A 40 -12.60 7.60 -8.89
N GLU A 41 -12.33 8.69 -9.64
CA GLU A 41 -11.73 9.89 -9.07
C GLU A 41 -12.65 10.59 -8.04
N PRO A 42 -13.93 10.88 -8.31
CA PRO A 42 -14.83 11.45 -7.31
C PRO A 42 -15.03 10.58 -6.08
N GLN A 43 -15.15 9.26 -6.24
CA GLN A 43 -15.22 8.32 -5.12
C GLN A 43 -13.93 8.33 -4.28
N SER A 44 -12.77 8.43 -4.94
CA SER A 44 -11.47 8.53 -4.25
C SER A 44 -11.36 9.82 -3.44
N VAL A 45 -11.78 10.95 -4.01
CA VAL A 45 -11.81 12.25 -3.32
C VAL A 45 -12.64 12.17 -2.05
N GLU A 46 -13.82 11.54 -2.10
CA GLU A 46 -14.67 11.39 -0.93
C GLU A 46 -14.07 10.45 0.12
N ALA A 47 -13.52 9.30 -0.28
CA ALA A 47 -12.85 8.38 0.63
C ALA A 47 -11.68 9.07 1.35
N PHE A 48 -10.87 9.86 0.63
CA PHE A 48 -9.80 10.67 1.21
C PHE A 48 -10.32 11.79 2.11
N ARG A 49 -11.46 12.40 1.80
CA ARG A 49 -12.11 13.39 2.68
C ARG A 49 -12.47 12.76 4.02
N LEU A 50 -13.14 11.60 4.01
CA LEU A 50 -13.50 10.86 5.22
C LEU A 50 -12.26 10.48 6.04
N LEU A 51 -11.20 9.99 5.39
CA LEU A 51 -9.91 9.70 6.03
C LEU A 51 -9.34 10.96 6.69
N GLY A 52 -9.32 12.09 5.99
CA GLY A 52 -8.84 13.37 6.54
C GLY A 52 -9.66 13.86 7.73
N ASP A 53 -10.98 13.63 7.71
CA ASP A 53 -11.86 13.99 8.82
C ASP A 53 -11.58 13.16 10.07
N VAL A 54 -11.38 11.83 9.93
CA VAL A 54 -11.02 10.95 11.05
C VAL A 54 -9.66 11.33 11.63
N LEU A 55 -8.65 11.53 10.79
CA LEU A 55 -7.31 11.93 11.25
C LEU A 55 -7.36 13.26 12.02
N ARG A 56 -8.05 14.27 11.48
CA ARG A 56 -8.21 15.59 12.12
C ARG A 56 -8.95 15.48 13.45
N ARG A 57 -10.04 14.71 13.48
CA ARG A 57 -10.85 14.49 14.69
C ARG A 57 -10.03 13.89 15.83
N GLU A 58 -9.12 12.98 15.49
CA GLU A 58 -8.28 12.27 16.48
C GLU A 58 -6.93 12.97 16.71
N GLY A 59 -6.67 14.11 16.07
CA GLY A 59 -5.42 14.86 16.23
C GLY A 59 -4.20 14.15 15.62
N PHE A 60 -4.40 13.41 14.54
CA PHE A 60 -3.33 12.84 13.73
C PHE A 60 -3.05 13.74 12.53
N PRO A 61 -1.83 14.25 12.36
CA PRO A 61 -1.46 14.97 11.16
C PRO A 61 -1.50 14.04 9.94
N LEU A 62 -1.73 14.60 8.76
CA LEU A 62 -1.88 13.82 7.53
C LEU A 62 -0.65 12.94 7.23
N ASN A 63 0.55 13.47 7.49
CA ASN A 63 1.82 12.76 7.31
C ASN A 63 2.14 11.73 8.42
N SER A 64 1.21 11.47 9.33
CA SER A 64 1.30 10.38 10.30
C SER A 64 0.88 9.02 9.73
N ILE A 65 0.33 8.97 8.51
CA ILE A 65 -0.03 7.71 7.86
C ILE A 65 1.26 6.91 7.60
N ILE A 66 1.30 5.68 8.11
CA ILE A 66 2.46 4.77 7.98
C ILE A 66 2.20 3.73 6.87
N ARG A 67 0.98 3.21 6.82
CA ARG A 67 0.56 2.19 5.88
C ARG A 67 -0.80 2.53 5.30
N GLN A 68 -0.99 2.29 3.99
CA GLN A 68 -2.27 2.46 3.32
C GLN A 68 -2.51 1.31 2.34
N TRP A 69 -3.73 0.73 2.39
CA TRP A 69 -4.22 -0.22 1.39
C TRP A 69 -5.31 0.44 0.57
N ASN A 70 -5.25 0.25 -0.74
CA ASN A 70 -6.17 0.85 -1.69
C ASN A 70 -6.75 -0.27 -2.56
N TYR A 71 -8.03 -0.52 -2.38
CA TYR A 71 -8.78 -1.48 -3.18
C TYR A 71 -9.56 -0.68 -4.22
N ILE A 72 -9.22 -0.88 -5.50
CA ILE A 72 -9.69 -0.06 -6.61
C ILE A 72 -10.47 -0.95 -7.57
N GLU A 73 -11.77 -0.66 -7.75
CA GLU A 73 -12.59 -1.45 -8.66
C GLU A 73 -11.99 -1.44 -10.07
N ARG A 74 -11.73 -2.66 -10.61
CA ARG A 74 -11.22 -2.87 -11.97
C ARG A 74 -10.01 -1.97 -12.27
N ILE A 75 -9.00 -2.05 -11.45
CA ILE A 75 -7.85 -1.12 -11.34
C ILE A 75 -7.20 -0.76 -12.69
N THR A 76 -7.17 -1.68 -13.67
CA THR A 76 -6.61 -1.47 -15.01
C THR A 76 -7.65 -1.01 -16.03
N ALA A 77 -8.95 -0.96 -15.69
CA ALA A 77 -9.99 -0.47 -16.59
C ALA A 77 -9.89 1.05 -16.78
N PHE A 78 -10.50 1.54 -17.85
CA PHE A 78 -10.54 2.96 -18.17
C PHE A 78 -11.94 3.53 -17.93
N ASP A 79 -11.98 4.75 -17.37
CA ASP A 79 -13.16 5.60 -17.29
C ASP A 79 -12.85 6.90 -18.06
N GLY A 80 -13.30 6.95 -19.31
CA GLY A 80 -12.89 8.01 -20.24
C GLY A 80 -11.39 7.92 -20.58
N PRO A 81 -10.61 9.01 -20.42
CA PRO A 81 -9.19 9.03 -20.76
C PRO A 81 -8.28 8.43 -19.70
N ASP A 82 -8.78 8.24 -18.48
CA ASP A 82 -7.97 7.79 -17.34
C ASP A 82 -8.21 6.33 -17.00
N GLN A 83 -7.11 5.62 -16.77
CA GLN A 83 -7.16 4.34 -16.09
C GLN A 83 -7.61 4.55 -14.62
N HIS A 84 -8.41 3.64 -14.08
CA HIS A 84 -8.87 3.71 -12.69
C HIS A 84 -7.75 3.94 -11.68
N TYR A 85 -6.61 3.28 -11.88
CA TYR A 85 -5.42 3.50 -11.04
C TYR A 85 -4.89 4.94 -11.14
N GLN A 86 -4.89 5.55 -12.34
CA GLN A 86 -4.46 6.93 -12.52
C GLN A 86 -5.46 7.91 -11.90
N ALA A 87 -6.76 7.69 -12.08
CA ALA A 87 -7.83 8.48 -11.47
C ALA A 87 -7.70 8.48 -9.92
N PHE A 88 -7.48 7.31 -9.33
CA PHE A 88 -7.18 7.20 -7.91
C PHE A 88 -5.90 7.97 -7.51
N ASN A 89 -4.82 7.86 -8.30
CA ASN A 89 -3.56 8.55 -8.03
C ASN A 89 -3.69 10.07 -8.11
N ASN A 90 -4.55 10.59 -8.98
CA ASN A 90 -4.85 12.02 -9.05
C ASN A 90 -5.44 12.50 -7.72
N ALA A 91 -6.51 11.86 -7.25
CA ALA A 91 -7.15 12.18 -5.97
C ALA A 91 -6.18 12.03 -4.77
N ARG A 92 -5.36 10.97 -4.75
CA ARG A 92 -4.34 10.77 -3.73
C ARG A 92 -3.29 11.89 -3.74
N SER A 93 -2.83 12.29 -4.91
CA SER A 93 -1.83 13.36 -5.05
C SER A 93 -2.38 14.69 -4.54
N ASP A 94 -3.63 15.02 -4.83
CA ASP A 94 -4.29 16.22 -4.32
C ASP A 94 -4.47 16.18 -2.81
N PHE A 95 -4.85 15.03 -2.27
CA PHE A 95 -4.97 14.84 -0.83
C PHE A 95 -3.64 14.98 -0.12
N TYR A 96 -2.57 14.37 -0.65
CA TYR A 96 -1.24 14.38 -0.05
C TYR A 96 -0.51 15.72 -0.22
N SER A 97 -0.88 16.54 -1.21
CA SER A 97 -0.32 17.88 -1.39
C SER A 97 -0.63 18.86 -0.25
N LYS A 98 -1.58 18.53 0.62
CA LYS A 98 -2.02 19.36 1.76
C LYS A 98 -1.03 19.36 2.93
N THR A 99 0.04 18.57 2.87
CA THR A 99 1.10 18.52 3.89
C THR A 99 2.45 18.19 3.29
N GLU A 100 3.51 18.48 4.02
CA GLU A 100 4.86 18.02 3.68
C GLU A 100 5.11 16.62 4.25
N TRP A 101 5.76 15.79 3.46
CA TRP A 101 6.09 14.40 3.81
C TRP A 101 7.57 14.26 4.15
N ALA A 102 8.03 15.01 5.17
CA ALA A 102 9.44 15.03 5.58
C ALA A 102 10.03 13.64 5.90
N ASN A 103 9.18 12.73 6.39
CA ASN A 103 9.56 11.33 6.69
C ASN A 103 9.07 10.35 5.62
N GLY A 104 8.98 10.79 4.36
CA GLY A 104 8.49 9.99 3.24
C GLY A 104 7.00 9.67 3.30
N TYR A 105 6.46 9.18 2.19
CA TYR A 105 5.07 8.72 2.06
C TYR A 105 4.82 7.46 2.88
N PRO A 106 3.57 7.01 3.07
CA PRO A 106 3.29 5.69 3.65
C PRO A 106 3.78 4.56 2.74
N ALA A 107 4.07 3.40 3.29
CA ALA A 107 4.05 2.18 2.52
C ALA A 107 2.62 1.92 2.02
N ALA A 108 2.44 1.51 0.76
CA ALA A 108 1.11 1.30 0.23
C ALA A 108 1.00 0.11 -0.74
N THR A 109 -0.21 -0.44 -0.83
CA THR A 109 -0.62 -1.42 -1.83
C THR A 109 -1.80 -0.86 -2.60
N GLY A 110 -1.75 -0.91 -3.92
CA GLY A 110 -2.88 -0.59 -4.80
C GLY A 110 -3.27 -1.83 -5.58
N ILE A 111 -4.38 -2.45 -5.23
CA ILE A 111 -4.82 -3.73 -5.78
C ILE A 111 -6.24 -3.64 -6.33
N GLY A 112 -6.51 -4.41 -7.38
CA GLY A 112 -7.81 -4.45 -8.02
C GLY A 112 -8.87 -5.15 -7.18
N ALA A 113 -10.08 -4.59 -7.18
CA ALA A 113 -11.30 -5.23 -6.68
C ALA A 113 -12.26 -5.46 -7.85
N ASN A 114 -13.12 -6.46 -7.75
CA ASN A 114 -14.09 -6.76 -8.81
C ASN A 114 -15.27 -5.78 -8.83
N LEU A 115 -15.60 -5.21 -7.67
CA LEU A 115 -16.73 -4.29 -7.48
C LEU A 115 -16.52 -3.48 -6.19
N GLY A 116 -17.36 -2.46 -5.96
CA GLY A 116 -17.39 -1.68 -4.72
C GLY A 116 -16.70 -0.31 -4.81
N GLY A 117 -16.28 0.10 -6.00
CA GLY A 117 -15.66 1.41 -6.20
C GLY A 117 -14.28 1.51 -5.54
N ILE A 118 -14.13 2.44 -4.61
CA ILE A 118 -12.90 2.67 -3.85
C ILE A 118 -13.10 2.31 -2.38
N LEU A 119 -12.12 1.57 -1.83
CA LEU A 119 -12.03 1.35 -0.40
C LEU A 119 -10.57 1.55 0.06
N ILE A 120 -10.39 2.32 1.13
CA ILE A 120 -9.08 2.62 1.71
C ILE A 120 -9.04 2.14 3.16
N ASP A 121 -7.94 1.48 3.52
CA ASP A 121 -7.60 1.17 4.91
C ASP A 121 -6.26 1.84 5.25
N VAL A 122 -6.09 2.27 6.51
CA VAL A 122 -4.88 2.95 6.95
C VAL A 122 -4.45 2.55 8.35
N ASP A 123 -3.13 2.55 8.55
CA ASP A 123 -2.50 2.62 9.86
C ASP A 123 -1.74 3.95 9.96
N ALA A 124 -1.94 4.68 11.05
CA ALA A 124 -1.26 5.94 11.32
C ALA A 124 -0.63 5.93 12.72
N ALA A 125 0.47 6.66 12.91
CA ALA A 125 1.16 6.75 14.18
C ALA A 125 1.69 8.17 14.46
N VAL A 126 1.53 8.61 15.71
CA VAL A 126 2.16 9.81 16.25
C VAL A 126 3.05 9.38 17.42
N PHE A 127 4.34 9.60 17.30
CA PHE A 127 5.34 9.20 18.30
C PHE A 127 5.55 10.32 19.32
N THR A 128 5.75 9.95 20.58
CA THR A 128 5.91 10.87 21.72
C THR A 128 7.30 10.82 22.34
N THR A 129 8.11 9.82 21.96
CA THR A 129 9.47 9.65 22.48
C THR A 129 10.48 9.62 21.33
N PRO A 130 11.73 10.07 21.53
CA PRO A 130 12.74 10.13 20.46
C PRO A 130 13.18 8.76 19.94
N ASP A 131 13.01 7.72 20.73
CA ASP A 131 13.34 6.32 20.41
C ASP A 131 12.23 5.57 19.66
N ALA A 132 11.12 6.28 19.39
CA ALA A 132 10.01 5.79 18.57
C ALA A 132 9.82 6.70 17.35
N PHE A 133 9.94 6.14 16.15
CA PHE A 133 9.84 6.89 14.90
C PHE A 133 9.52 5.98 13.70
N ALA A 134 9.16 6.60 12.59
CA ALA A 134 8.99 5.90 11.31
C ALA A 134 9.95 6.44 10.24
N THR A 135 10.47 5.54 9.40
CA THR A 135 11.35 5.92 8.28
C THR A 135 10.98 5.17 7.00
N PRO A 136 11.08 5.81 5.82
CA PRO A 136 10.97 5.12 4.56
C PRO A 136 12.14 4.15 4.37
N ILE A 137 11.91 3.12 3.57
CA ILE A 137 12.94 2.17 3.13
C ILE A 137 12.92 2.14 1.61
N ASP A 138 14.03 2.54 1.01
CA ASP A 138 14.25 2.48 -0.43
C ASP A 138 14.69 1.09 -0.87
N ASN A 139 14.45 0.78 -2.13
CA ASN A 139 14.90 -0.45 -2.77
C ASN A 139 15.96 -0.14 -3.82
N LYS A 140 17.17 -0.66 -3.66
CA LYS A 140 18.26 -0.45 -4.63
C LYS A 140 17.98 -1.07 -6.00
N LEU A 141 17.06 -2.01 -6.08
CA LEU A 141 16.67 -2.71 -7.32
C LEU A 141 15.52 -2.00 -8.06
N GLN A 142 14.88 -1.00 -7.45
CA GLN A 142 13.70 -0.31 -7.98
C GLN A 142 13.82 1.20 -7.79
N VAL A 143 13.32 1.96 -8.75
CA VAL A 143 13.11 3.40 -8.59
C VAL A 143 11.97 3.64 -7.59
N ALA A 144 12.09 4.67 -6.76
CA ALA A 144 11.01 5.09 -5.86
C ALA A 144 9.74 5.40 -6.67
N ALA A 145 8.57 4.90 -6.23
CA ALA A 145 7.35 5.01 -7.03
C ALA A 145 6.95 6.46 -7.32
N HIS A 146 7.20 7.36 -6.37
CA HIS A 146 6.93 8.80 -6.51
C HIS A 146 7.91 9.54 -7.42
N ALA A 147 8.98 8.86 -7.85
CA ALA A 147 10.00 9.38 -8.77
C ALA A 147 9.97 8.72 -10.16
N TYR A 148 8.92 7.95 -10.48
CA TYR A 148 8.76 7.34 -11.80
C TYR A 148 8.76 8.38 -12.91
N SER A 149 9.40 8.04 -14.04
CA SER A 149 9.37 8.84 -15.25
C SER A 149 7.95 8.82 -15.88
N GLU A 150 7.68 9.82 -16.72
CA GLU A 150 6.41 9.87 -17.45
C GLU A 150 6.24 8.72 -18.46
N GLN A 151 7.32 8.03 -18.83
CA GLN A 151 7.30 6.95 -19.82
C GLN A 151 6.62 5.68 -19.35
N VAL A 152 6.65 5.40 -18.03
CA VAL A 152 6.02 4.20 -17.44
C VAL A 152 4.60 4.42 -16.96
N LEU A 153 4.07 5.64 -17.08
CA LEU A 153 2.70 5.97 -16.72
C LEU A 153 1.81 5.88 -17.97
N GLU A 154 0.86 4.97 -17.99
CA GLU A 154 0.11 4.54 -19.19
C GLU A 154 -0.91 5.54 -19.75
N VAL A 155 -0.84 6.85 -19.55
CA VAL A 155 -1.87 7.76 -20.02
C VAL A 155 -1.35 8.97 -20.79
N ALA A 156 -2.05 9.30 -21.89
CA ALA A 156 -1.78 10.41 -22.79
C ALA A 156 -2.21 11.78 -22.24
N ARG A 157 -2.05 12.08 -20.96
CA ARG A 157 -2.29 13.41 -20.40
C ARG A 157 -1.03 14.26 -20.38
N GLN A 158 -1.19 15.58 -20.50
CA GLN A 158 -0.09 16.55 -20.41
C GLN A 158 0.61 16.58 -19.03
N LYS A 159 -0.01 16.01 -17.98
CA LYS A 159 0.58 15.90 -16.66
C LYS A 159 0.08 14.62 -15.99
N LYS A 160 0.98 13.66 -15.81
CA LYS A 160 0.72 12.42 -15.08
C LYS A 160 1.15 12.58 -13.62
N THR A 161 0.33 12.16 -12.68
CA THR A 161 0.73 12.09 -11.27
C THR A 161 1.38 10.76 -10.98
N THR A 162 2.59 10.79 -10.41
CA THR A 162 3.28 9.58 -9.95
C THR A 162 2.58 8.98 -8.73
N PRO A 163 2.59 7.64 -8.56
CA PRO A 163 2.09 7.01 -7.36
C PRO A 163 2.84 7.49 -6.11
N LYS A 164 2.14 7.98 -5.10
CA LYS A 164 2.73 8.55 -3.87
C LYS A 164 2.79 7.48 -2.79
N PHE A 165 3.87 6.69 -2.76
CA PHE A 165 4.14 5.72 -1.69
C PHE A 165 5.63 5.35 -1.64
N GLU A 166 6.07 4.82 -0.49
CA GLU A 166 7.40 4.24 -0.31
C GLU A 166 7.37 2.73 -0.57
N ARG A 167 8.48 2.14 -0.99
CA ARG A 167 8.61 0.69 -1.22
C ARG A 167 8.42 -0.12 0.05
N ALA A 168 8.87 0.41 1.17
CA ALA A 168 8.52 -0.06 2.51
C ALA A 168 8.63 1.08 3.51
N LYS A 169 8.03 0.93 4.68
CA LYS A 169 8.15 1.87 5.78
C LYS A 169 8.32 1.12 7.09
N SER A 170 9.31 1.52 7.87
CA SER A 170 9.52 0.94 9.19
C SER A 170 8.96 1.81 10.30
N MET A 171 8.48 1.17 11.36
CA MET A 171 8.29 1.77 12.67
C MET A 171 9.33 1.19 13.62
N THR A 172 10.07 2.05 14.29
CA THR A 172 11.07 1.69 15.29
C THR A 172 10.55 2.02 16.68
N PHE A 173 10.75 1.13 17.62
CA PHE A 173 10.43 1.27 19.05
C PHE A 173 11.61 0.74 19.84
N GLN A 174 12.46 1.65 20.34
CA GLN A 174 13.70 1.27 20.99
C GLN A 174 14.59 0.39 20.08
N ASP A 175 14.80 -0.86 20.43
CA ASP A 175 15.57 -1.85 19.69
C ASP A 175 14.75 -2.71 18.70
N ARG A 176 13.43 -2.53 18.64
CA ARG A 176 12.53 -3.30 17.79
C ARG A 176 12.08 -2.52 16.58
N LYS A 177 12.04 -3.18 15.45
CA LYS A 177 11.59 -2.59 14.19
C LYS A 177 10.49 -3.45 13.56
N LEU A 178 9.36 -2.82 13.22
CA LEU A 178 8.31 -3.37 12.37
C LEU A 178 8.46 -2.75 10.97
N ILE A 179 8.46 -3.56 9.93
CA ILE A 179 8.57 -3.11 8.54
C ILE A 179 7.29 -3.47 7.80
N TYR A 180 6.58 -2.46 7.29
CA TYR A 180 5.51 -2.62 6.32
C TYR A 180 6.10 -2.65 4.91
N ILE A 181 5.94 -3.74 4.21
CA ILE A 181 6.35 -3.93 2.82
C ILE A 181 5.15 -3.59 1.93
N SER A 182 5.32 -2.63 1.03
CA SER A 182 4.30 -2.25 0.04
C SER A 182 4.01 -3.38 -0.94
N GLY A 183 2.91 -3.27 -1.67
CA GLY A 183 2.69 -4.10 -2.84
C GLY A 183 3.91 -4.06 -3.75
N THR A 184 4.54 -5.21 -3.90
CA THR A 184 5.81 -5.41 -4.61
C THR A 184 5.58 -6.43 -5.71
N ALA A 185 5.99 -6.11 -6.93
CA ALA A 185 5.87 -6.95 -8.11
C ALA A 185 7.21 -7.10 -8.85
N ALA A 186 7.20 -7.79 -9.98
CA ALA A 186 8.38 -8.04 -10.80
C ALA A 186 8.79 -6.78 -11.59
N ILE A 187 9.31 -5.79 -10.89
CA ILE A 187 9.78 -4.52 -11.43
C ILE A 187 11.28 -4.38 -11.15
N ARG A 188 12.05 -3.96 -12.15
CA ARG A 188 13.46 -3.56 -12.05
C ARG A 188 13.60 -2.11 -12.52
N GLY A 189 14.27 -1.27 -11.71
CA GLY A 189 14.17 0.16 -11.96
C GLY A 189 12.73 0.63 -11.85
N GLU A 190 12.14 1.05 -12.94
CA GLU A 190 10.72 1.42 -13.06
C GLU A 190 9.95 0.54 -14.07
N GLU A 191 10.63 -0.41 -14.73
CA GLU A 191 10.07 -1.26 -15.78
C GLU A 191 9.56 -2.60 -15.25
N SER A 192 8.37 -3.01 -15.73
CA SER A 192 7.81 -4.34 -15.48
C SER A 192 8.54 -5.40 -16.28
N LEU A 193 8.80 -6.57 -15.69
CA LEU A 193 9.31 -7.71 -16.43
C LEU A 193 8.15 -8.44 -17.11
N THR A 194 8.03 -8.23 -18.42
CA THR A 194 6.95 -8.76 -19.24
C THR A 194 7.31 -10.09 -19.89
N GLY A 195 6.32 -10.96 -20.16
CA GLY A 195 6.50 -12.20 -20.94
C GLY A 195 7.38 -13.27 -20.29
N VAL A 196 7.72 -13.14 -19.01
CA VAL A 196 8.67 -14.05 -18.32
C VAL A 196 7.99 -15.16 -17.51
N GLY A 197 6.66 -15.17 -17.44
CA GLY A 197 5.86 -16.14 -16.70
C GLY A 197 5.86 -15.96 -15.18
N LEU A 198 4.97 -16.68 -14.50
CA LEU A 198 4.71 -16.56 -13.06
C LEU A 198 5.95 -16.84 -12.21
N GLU A 199 6.67 -17.95 -12.48
CA GLU A 199 7.84 -18.36 -11.69
C GLU A 199 8.91 -17.26 -11.67
N ARG A 200 9.22 -16.69 -12.83
CA ARG A 200 10.22 -15.62 -12.93
C ARG A 200 9.75 -14.35 -12.24
N GLN A 201 8.47 -13.97 -12.43
CA GLN A 201 7.91 -12.80 -11.75
C GLN A 201 7.91 -12.98 -10.23
N LEU A 202 7.50 -14.13 -9.71
CA LEU A 202 7.51 -14.43 -8.29
C LEU A 202 8.94 -14.31 -7.71
N ARG A 203 9.93 -14.93 -8.38
CA ARG A 203 11.32 -14.86 -7.94
C ARG A 203 11.83 -13.42 -7.84
N ILE A 204 11.62 -12.61 -8.87
CA ILE A 204 12.02 -11.19 -8.88
C ILE A 204 11.31 -10.40 -7.78
N THR A 205 10.03 -10.68 -7.55
CA THR A 205 9.25 -10.06 -6.46
C THR A 205 9.85 -10.38 -5.10
N MET A 206 10.22 -11.64 -4.85
CA MET A 206 10.85 -12.06 -3.60
C MET A 206 12.27 -11.50 -3.43
N GLU A 207 13.03 -11.36 -4.52
CA GLU A 207 14.33 -10.66 -4.50
C GLU A 207 14.17 -9.17 -4.11
N ASN A 208 13.14 -8.49 -4.65
CA ASN A 208 12.82 -7.12 -4.26
C ASN A 208 12.45 -7.02 -2.78
N ILE A 209 11.66 -7.97 -2.27
CA ILE A 209 11.28 -8.00 -0.85
C ILE A 209 12.50 -8.26 0.04
N ALA A 210 13.38 -9.19 -0.35
CA ALA A 210 14.61 -9.48 0.40
C ALA A 210 15.51 -8.25 0.53
N GLU A 211 15.66 -7.45 -0.53
CA GLU A 211 16.41 -6.19 -0.49
C GLU A 211 15.80 -5.18 0.50
N LEU A 212 14.46 -5.06 0.56
CA LEU A 212 13.76 -4.15 1.46
C LEU A 212 13.90 -4.51 2.93
N ILE A 213 13.90 -5.80 3.26
CA ILE A 213 13.91 -6.25 4.67
C ILE A 213 15.31 -6.47 5.21
N ALA A 214 16.33 -6.61 4.34
CA ALA A 214 17.71 -6.90 4.73
C ALA A 214 17.80 -8.12 5.68
N ASP A 215 18.21 -7.90 6.93
CA ASP A 215 18.34 -8.94 7.98
C ASP A 215 17.06 -9.16 8.83
N ALA A 216 15.98 -8.41 8.54
CA ALA A 216 14.70 -8.60 9.23
C ALA A 216 14.01 -9.89 8.77
N LYS A 217 13.12 -10.42 9.62
CA LYS A 217 12.40 -11.67 9.37
C LYS A 217 10.97 -11.39 8.93
N LEU A 218 10.55 -11.99 7.83
CA LEU A 218 9.15 -11.99 7.41
C LEU A 218 8.28 -12.66 8.48
N VAL A 219 7.13 -12.09 8.78
CA VAL A 219 6.15 -12.63 9.73
C VAL A 219 4.78 -12.84 9.13
N LYS A 220 4.48 -12.21 8.00
CA LYS A 220 3.21 -12.36 7.28
C LYS A 220 3.38 -11.91 5.83
N LEU A 221 2.73 -12.63 4.90
CA LEU A 221 2.62 -12.22 3.50
C LEU A 221 1.17 -12.29 3.03
N ARG A 222 0.83 -11.41 2.09
CA ARG A 222 -0.34 -11.51 1.21
C ARG A 222 0.14 -11.56 -0.22
N VAL A 223 -0.32 -12.58 -0.94
CA VAL A 223 0.01 -12.84 -2.34
C VAL A 223 -1.24 -12.60 -3.17
N TYR A 224 -1.16 -11.62 -4.07
CA TYR A 224 -2.21 -11.31 -5.02
C TYR A 224 -1.87 -11.93 -6.36
N LEU A 225 -2.78 -12.69 -6.94
CA LEU A 225 -2.63 -13.38 -8.20
C LEU A 225 -3.64 -12.85 -9.21
N LYS A 226 -3.16 -12.43 -10.38
CA LYS A 226 -4.01 -11.94 -11.47
C LYS A 226 -4.92 -13.05 -12.00
N ASN A 227 -4.40 -14.28 -12.14
CA ASN A 227 -5.16 -15.42 -12.64
C ASN A 227 -5.43 -16.42 -11.53
N LYS A 228 -6.68 -16.86 -11.38
CA LYS A 228 -7.07 -17.92 -10.43
C LYS A 228 -6.34 -19.23 -10.67
N SER A 229 -6.07 -19.56 -11.94
CA SER A 229 -5.36 -20.78 -12.35
C SER A 229 -3.95 -20.86 -11.78
N ASP A 230 -3.32 -19.72 -11.49
CA ASP A 230 -1.93 -19.64 -11.05
C ASP A 230 -1.73 -20.01 -9.57
N TYR A 231 -2.83 -20.17 -8.81
CA TYR A 231 -2.77 -20.40 -7.35
C TYR A 231 -1.90 -21.60 -6.97
N LYS A 232 -2.13 -22.77 -7.58
CA LYS A 232 -1.40 -24.00 -7.23
C LYS A 232 0.10 -23.90 -7.51
N GLU A 233 0.45 -23.25 -8.59
CA GLU A 233 1.85 -23.04 -8.97
C GLU A 233 2.49 -21.98 -8.06
N ALA A 234 1.80 -20.88 -7.75
CA ALA A 234 2.28 -19.88 -6.80
C ALA A 234 2.51 -20.48 -5.40
N GLU A 235 1.56 -21.30 -4.90
CA GLU A 235 1.70 -22.01 -3.62
C GLU A 235 2.92 -22.94 -3.62
N ARG A 236 3.09 -23.74 -4.68
CA ARG A 236 4.25 -24.63 -4.85
C ARG A 236 5.57 -23.85 -4.84
N LEU A 237 5.66 -22.76 -5.59
CA LEU A 237 6.84 -21.90 -5.66
C LEU A 237 7.12 -21.21 -4.32
N MET A 238 6.11 -20.66 -3.65
CA MET A 238 6.29 -20.03 -2.34
C MET A 238 6.80 -21.01 -1.27
N ASN A 239 6.36 -22.28 -1.33
CA ASN A 239 6.84 -23.33 -0.42
C ASN A 239 8.35 -23.60 -0.57
N THR A 240 8.96 -23.34 -1.75
CA THR A 240 10.41 -23.49 -1.94
C THR A 240 11.25 -22.52 -1.09
N TYR A 241 10.66 -21.42 -0.63
CA TYR A 241 11.34 -20.47 0.24
C TYR A 241 11.40 -20.92 1.71
N GLY A 242 10.73 -22.03 2.07
CA GLY A 242 10.76 -22.57 3.44
C GLY A 242 10.21 -21.63 4.51
N LEU A 243 9.34 -20.71 4.15
CA LEU A 243 8.75 -19.73 5.06
C LEU A 243 7.69 -20.41 5.96
N ASN A 244 7.94 -20.44 7.26
CA ASN A 244 6.98 -20.93 8.26
C ASN A 244 6.20 -19.74 8.86
N ILE A 245 5.43 -19.05 8.02
CA ILE A 245 4.65 -17.86 8.37
C ILE A 245 3.26 -17.91 7.72
N PRO A 246 2.26 -17.19 8.22
CA PRO A 246 0.97 -17.03 7.55
C PRO A 246 1.14 -16.40 6.17
N ILE A 247 0.63 -17.07 5.14
CA ILE A 247 0.55 -16.57 3.75
C ILE A 247 -0.90 -16.65 3.29
N SER A 248 -1.48 -15.50 2.91
CA SER A 248 -2.81 -15.44 2.33
C SER A 248 -2.71 -15.24 0.83
N TYR A 249 -3.43 -16.05 0.05
CA TYR A 249 -3.52 -15.91 -1.41
C TYR A 249 -4.87 -15.31 -1.79
N MET A 250 -4.84 -14.31 -2.65
CA MET A 250 -6.03 -13.61 -3.12
C MET A 250 -6.00 -13.48 -4.63
N TRP A 251 -7.17 -13.63 -5.23
CA TRP A 251 -7.36 -13.32 -6.64
C TRP A 251 -7.70 -11.85 -6.78
N ALA A 252 -6.86 -11.09 -7.47
CA ALA A 252 -7.03 -9.67 -7.69
C ALA A 252 -6.19 -9.18 -8.86
N ASP A 253 -6.66 -8.18 -9.58
CA ASP A 253 -5.85 -7.50 -10.59
C ASP A 253 -4.73 -6.69 -9.94
N VAL A 254 -3.58 -6.69 -10.59
CA VAL A 254 -2.43 -5.86 -10.26
C VAL A 254 -2.50 -4.57 -11.09
N CYS A 255 -1.85 -3.50 -10.63
CA CYS A 255 -1.95 -2.17 -11.22
C CYS A 255 -1.40 -2.02 -12.66
N ARG A 256 -0.73 -3.04 -13.21
CA ARG A 256 -0.26 -3.13 -14.60
C ARG A 256 -0.66 -4.47 -15.19
N ASP A 257 -1.10 -4.46 -16.44
CA ASP A 257 -1.68 -5.64 -17.08
C ASP A 257 -0.71 -6.82 -17.26
N GLU A 258 0.57 -6.54 -17.42
CA GLU A 258 1.61 -7.55 -17.63
C GLU A 258 2.08 -8.24 -16.33
N LEU A 259 1.69 -7.73 -15.17
CA LEU A 259 2.06 -8.31 -13.87
C LEU A 259 1.07 -9.41 -13.47
N LEU A 260 1.60 -10.59 -13.18
CA LEU A 260 0.82 -11.78 -12.80
C LEU A 260 0.68 -11.94 -11.29
N ILE A 261 1.59 -11.32 -10.53
CA ILE A 261 1.68 -11.47 -9.08
C ILE A 261 2.18 -10.18 -8.42
N GLU A 262 1.59 -9.87 -7.29
CA GLU A 262 2.05 -8.83 -6.35
C GLU A 262 2.07 -9.41 -4.94
N ILE A 263 3.06 -9.04 -4.14
CA ILE A 263 3.22 -9.53 -2.76
C ILE A 263 3.45 -8.33 -1.84
N GLU A 264 2.70 -8.29 -0.75
CA GLU A 264 2.94 -7.38 0.37
C GLU A 264 3.19 -8.15 1.65
N GLY A 265 3.74 -7.50 2.66
CA GLY A 265 4.00 -8.20 3.90
C GLY A 265 4.42 -7.35 5.07
N ILE A 266 4.71 -8.05 6.15
CA ILE A 266 5.25 -7.49 7.37
C ILE A 266 6.53 -8.25 7.72
N ALA A 267 7.57 -7.51 8.10
CA ALA A 267 8.79 -8.08 8.66
C ALA A 267 9.11 -7.42 10.00
N ILE A 268 9.89 -8.11 10.84
CA ILE A 268 10.34 -7.63 12.15
C ILE A 268 11.84 -7.84 12.31
N ARG A 269 12.44 -6.93 13.09
CA ARG A 269 13.83 -7.02 13.54
C ARG A 269 13.93 -6.67 15.01
#